data_505753fc61389fff29e968d498e8c6aa
#
_entry.id   505753fc61389fff29e968d498e8c6aa
#
_cell.length_a   1.000
_cell.length_b   1.000
_cell.length_c   1.000
_cell.angle_alpha   90.00
_cell.angle_beta   90.00
_cell.angle_gamma   90.00
#
_symmetry.space_group_name_H-M   'P 1'
#
loop_
_entity.id
_entity.type
_entity.pdbx_description
1 polymer ?
#
loop_
_entity_poly.entity_id
_entity_poly.type
_entity_poly.pdbx_seq_one_letter_code
_entity_poly.pdbx_strand_id
1 'polypeptide(L)'
;MSERKRASRLRLLLLLVSLASVPVTPAADAAAPVSRSQNLTLNLIRRLVQRGVLPQSDADDLIRLAEEDTAAAKAGAAAAPAVLAATPPPAAGETVRVTYVPEFLKKQMREEVKQDVLAQARAERWAAPRSFPEWVSRYTLFGDLRLRGEGLFYPAGNDNTGAFPNFNAINAGSPFDVAGTVFSPQNNVDRDRQRERIRVRLGADIDLGEGYTVGVRLATGENNSPVTTNQSLGASGGFNKYAVWLDRAFVKYHAGNLTVTAGRFDNPFFATPMIFDDDLGFDGLAAAAKFARGDNLKPFATLGAFPVFNSSLNFSSIQPAKFKSQDKYLLGGQVGSDVQLTKDLSAKVGAAYYYYQNIAGKLSSPFTPVNGLDNGDTDETRPAFAQTGNTYFPLRNIVPNVLNNFGTINQFQYFGLATPFREVALSGRIDYNRLEPVQLSLLGEWVNNLAYHRGAIRKVAVNNLGAGGAGDFAGGQNGWNFEFKVGSIALTQRGDWSASLGYRYLESDAVVDGFTDSDFGNGGTNLEGFALGGTYALSRRTWVALRWLSASNIAGPRYRNDILQFDFNGKF
;
A
#
# COMPACT_ATOMS: atom_id res chain seq x y z
N MET A 1 -41.81 10.57 -0.08
CA MET A 1 -40.59 10.36 -0.89
C MET A 1 -39.46 9.67 -0.14
N SER A 2 -39.53 9.49 1.19
CA SER A 2 -38.45 8.89 2.02
C SER A 2 -38.46 7.36 2.11
N GLU A 3 -39.60 6.72 2.02
CA GLU A 3 -39.67 5.24 2.21
C GLU A 3 -39.21 4.40 1.00
N ARG A 4 -39.37 4.89 -0.23
CA ARG A 4 -38.90 4.19 -1.43
C ARG A 4 -37.36 4.16 -1.53
N LYS A 5 -36.65 5.14 -0.98
CA LYS A 5 -35.17 5.16 -0.94
C LYS A 5 -34.59 4.19 0.09
N ARG A 6 -35.30 3.89 1.19
CA ARG A 6 -34.84 2.89 2.18
C ARG A 6 -34.94 1.45 1.68
N ALA A 7 -35.95 1.14 0.87
CA ALA A 7 -36.15 -0.21 0.33
C ALA A 7 -35.07 -0.59 -0.73
N SER A 8 -34.58 0.39 -1.51
CA SER A 8 -33.50 0.13 -2.47
C SER A 8 -32.13 -0.12 -1.79
N ARG A 9 -31.90 0.52 -0.63
CA ARG A 9 -30.66 0.37 0.16
C ARG A 9 -30.53 -1.02 0.79
N LEU A 10 -31.65 -1.63 1.17
CA LEU A 10 -31.67 -3.00 1.76
C LEU A 10 -31.49 -4.11 0.70
N ARG A 11 -31.94 -3.87 -0.54
CA ARG A 11 -31.83 -4.87 -1.62
C ARG A 11 -30.40 -5.03 -2.16
N LEU A 12 -29.55 -3.99 -2.08
CA LEU A 12 -28.17 -4.07 -2.52
C LEU A 12 -27.28 -4.85 -1.53
N LEU A 13 -27.57 -4.74 -0.23
CA LEU A 13 -26.86 -5.52 0.81
C LEU A 13 -27.14 -7.03 0.71
N LEU A 14 -28.35 -7.41 0.26
CA LEU A 14 -28.74 -8.81 0.06
C LEU A 14 -28.16 -9.44 -1.21
N LEU A 15 -27.85 -8.66 -2.24
CA LEU A 15 -27.23 -9.19 -3.48
C LEU A 15 -25.74 -9.57 -3.30
N LEU A 16 -25.01 -8.91 -2.40
CA LEU A 16 -23.61 -9.24 -2.09
C LEU A 16 -23.45 -10.49 -1.22
N VAL A 17 -24.49 -10.88 -0.47
CA VAL A 17 -24.47 -12.10 0.35
C VAL A 17 -24.90 -13.34 -0.44
N SER A 18 -25.65 -13.19 -1.56
CA SER A 18 -26.13 -14.32 -2.36
C SER A 18 -25.13 -14.89 -3.38
N LEU A 19 -23.93 -14.32 -3.52
CA LEU A 19 -22.87 -14.87 -4.39
C LEU A 19 -21.98 -15.93 -3.72
N ALA A 20 -22.26 -16.31 -2.47
CA ALA A 20 -21.44 -17.26 -1.71
C ALA A 20 -21.93 -18.72 -1.74
N SER A 21 -22.94 -19.06 -2.53
CA SER A 21 -23.44 -20.45 -2.60
C SER A 21 -23.72 -20.91 -4.04
N VAL A 22 -22.65 -21.21 -4.78
CA VAL A 22 -22.72 -22.05 -5.98
C VAL A 22 -22.08 -23.38 -5.63
N PRO A 23 -22.81 -24.52 -5.66
CA PRO A 23 -22.21 -25.82 -5.48
C PRO A 23 -21.41 -26.21 -6.73
N VAL A 24 -20.11 -26.42 -6.57
CA VAL A 24 -19.25 -27.01 -7.60
C VAL A 24 -19.55 -28.51 -7.65
N THR A 25 -20.25 -28.95 -8.67
CA THR A 25 -20.31 -30.37 -9.04
C THR A 25 -19.04 -30.73 -9.81
N PRO A 26 -18.30 -31.79 -9.45
CA PRO A 26 -17.16 -32.23 -10.24
C PRO A 26 -17.65 -32.93 -11.52
N ALA A 27 -17.29 -32.40 -12.66
CA ALA A 27 -17.41 -33.10 -13.93
C ALA A 27 -16.36 -34.22 -13.97
N ALA A 28 -16.81 -35.47 -13.97
CA ALA A 28 -15.97 -36.61 -14.20
C ALA A 28 -15.78 -36.78 -15.72
N ASP A 29 -14.61 -36.43 -16.22
CA ASP A 29 -14.17 -36.83 -17.55
C ASP A 29 -13.42 -38.15 -17.40
N ALA A 30 -14.05 -39.20 -17.91
CA ALA A 30 -13.50 -40.54 -18.00
C ALA A 30 -12.51 -40.61 -19.17
N ALA A 31 -11.23 -40.40 -18.88
CA ALA A 31 -10.16 -40.72 -19.83
C ALA A 31 -9.89 -42.23 -19.84
N ALA A 32 -9.90 -42.83 -21.02
CA ALA A 32 -9.60 -44.25 -21.28
C ALA A 32 -8.23 -44.67 -20.70
N PRO A 33 -8.06 -45.93 -20.25
CA PRO A 33 -6.81 -46.37 -19.64
C PRO A 33 -5.70 -46.50 -20.68
N VAL A 34 -4.71 -45.62 -20.60
CA VAL A 34 -3.44 -45.73 -21.34
C VAL A 34 -2.63 -46.88 -20.70
N SER A 35 -2.25 -47.89 -21.50
CA SER A 35 -1.40 -48.99 -21.06
C SER A 35 -0.09 -48.46 -20.48
N ARG A 36 0.16 -48.74 -19.20
CA ARG A 36 1.40 -48.38 -18.52
C ARG A 36 2.56 -49.22 -19.05
N SER A 37 3.43 -48.64 -19.84
CA SER A 37 4.73 -49.21 -20.15
C SER A 37 5.52 -49.43 -18.87
N GLN A 38 6.18 -50.57 -18.73
CA GLN A 38 6.99 -50.92 -17.55
C GLN A 38 8.32 -50.13 -17.49
N ASN A 39 8.63 -49.31 -18.50
CA ASN A 39 9.86 -48.51 -18.56
C ASN A 39 9.61 -47.08 -18.05
N LEU A 40 10.15 -46.79 -16.88
CA LEU A 40 10.00 -45.50 -16.18
C LEU A 40 10.47 -44.32 -17.04
N THR A 41 11.55 -44.52 -17.80
CA THR A 41 12.18 -43.49 -18.64
C THR A 41 11.26 -43.08 -19.79
N LEU A 42 10.65 -44.01 -20.48
CA LEU A 42 9.69 -43.73 -21.56
C LEU A 42 8.43 -43.01 -21.05
N ASN A 43 7.98 -43.35 -19.86
CA ASN A 43 6.85 -42.66 -19.23
C ASN A 43 7.18 -41.21 -18.84
N LEU A 44 8.42 -40.95 -18.42
CA LEU A 44 8.89 -39.63 -18.09
C LEU A 44 8.99 -38.73 -19.33
N ILE A 45 9.61 -39.22 -20.41
CA ILE A 45 9.73 -38.49 -21.68
C ILE A 45 8.34 -38.12 -22.23
N ARG A 46 7.39 -39.05 -22.27
CA ARG A 46 6.01 -38.77 -22.72
C ARG A 46 5.32 -37.71 -21.88
N ARG A 47 5.54 -37.68 -20.57
CA ARG A 47 4.99 -36.61 -19.69
C ARG A 47 5.63 -35.24 -19.93
N LEU A 48 6.91 -35.19 -20.28
CA LEU A 48 7.58 -33.91 -20.61
C LEU A 48 7.05 -33.33 -21.93
N VAL A 49 6.77 -34.18 -22.90
CA VAL A 49 6.11 -33.77 -24.16
C VAL A 49 4.69 -33.26 -23.89
N GLN A 50 3.89 -34.03 -23.12
CA GLN A 50 2.52 -33.60 -22.77
C GLN A 50 2.45 -32.25 -22.04
N ARG A 51 3.51 -31.87 -21.32
CA ARG A 51 3.61 -30.58 -20.63
C ARG A 51 4.25 -29.47 -21.47
N GLY A 52 4.57 -29.74 -22.73
CA GLY A 52 5.18 -28.77 -23.62
C GLY A 52 6.62 -28.35 -23.24
N VAL A 53 7.29 -29.14 -22.40
CA VAL A 53 8.66 -28.86 -21.94
C VAL A 53 9.68 -29.40 -22.92
N LEU A 54 9.33 -30.45 -23.69
CA LEU A 54 10.18 -31.10 -24.67
C LEU A 54 9.49 -31.11 -26.04
N PRO A 55 10.15 -30.62 -27.13
CA PRO A 55 9.63 -30.77 -28.49
C PRO A 55 9.47 -32.25 -28.88
N GLN A 56 8.50 -32.57 -29.72
CA GLN A 56 8.23 -33.95 -30.14
C GLN A 56 9.43 -34.62 -30.83
N SER A 57 10.18 -33.86 -31.66
CA SER A 57 11.40 -34.33 -32.33
C SER A 57 12.47 -34.83 -31.35
N ASP A 58 12.72 -34.07 -30.30
CA ASP A 58 13.74 -34.39 -29.29
C ASP A 58 13.29 -35.57 -28.41
N ALA A 59 11.99 -35.71 -28.20
CA ALA A 59 11.42 -36.84 -27.49
C ALA A 59 11.55 -38.16 -28.29
N ASP A 60 11.34 -38.13 -29.59
CA ASP A 60 11.49 -39.29 -30.47
C ASP A 60 12.94 -39.77 -30.53
N ASP A 61 13.92 -38.86 -30.55
CA ASP A 61 15.36 -39.17 -30.45
C ASP A 61 15.74 -39.79 -29.10
N LEU A 62 15.22 -39.28 -27.98
CA LEU A 62 15.45 -39.83 -26.65
C LEU A 62 14.80 -41.19 -26.44
N ILE A 63 13.64 -41.44 -27.04
CA ILE A 63 12.98 -42.74 -27.03
C ILE A 63 13.82 -43.79 -27.80
N ARG A 64 14.34 -43.43 -29.00
CA ARG A 64 15.22 -44.30 -29.80
C ARG A 64 16.49 -44.65 -29.05
N LEU A 65 17.16 -43.69 -28.42
CA LEU A 65 18.36 -43.93 -27.59
C LEU A 65 18.05 -44.87 -26.40
N ALA A 66 16.94 -44.66 -25.71
CA ALA A 66 16.55 -45.54 -24.59
C ALA A 66 16.15 -46.97 -25.03
N GLU A 67 15.67 -47.16 -26.27
CA GLU A 67 15.42 -48.47 -26.86
C GLU A 67 16.71 -49.15 -27.31
N GLU A 68 17.68 -48.38 -27.88
CA GLU A 68 19.03 -48.87 -28.24
C GLU A 68 19.79 -49.31 -27.00
N ASP A 69 19.81 -48.54 -25.90
CA ASP A 69 20.44 -48.90 -24.63
C ASP A 69 19.80 -50.18 -24.02
N THR A 70 18.47 -50.29 -24.12
CA THR A 70 17.76 -51.50 -23.64
C THR A 70 18.08 -52.72 -24.47
N ALA A 71 18.25 -52.58 -25.78
CA ALA A 71 18.68 -53.64 -26.70
C ALA A 71 20.13 -54.04 -26.46
N ALA A 72 21.05 -53.07 -26.23
CA ALA A 72 22.45 -53.29 -25.88
C ALA A 72 22.60 -54.01 -24.53
N ALA A 73 21.82 -53.63 -23.53
CA ALA A 73 21.77 -54.32 -22.23
C ALA A 73 21.29 -55.78 -22.34
N LYS A 74 20.29 -56.03 -23.19
CA LYS A 74 19.81 -57.40 -23.48
C LYS A 74 20.85 -58.21 -24.30
N ALA A 75 21.54 -57.60 -25.24
CA ALA A 75 22.61 -58.25 -26.02
C ALA A 75 23.86 -58.56 -25.14
N GLY A 76 24.20 -57.67 -24.22
CA GLY A 76 25.26 -57.89 -23.24
C GLY A 76 24.98 -59.00 -22.23
N ALA A 77 23.73 -59.20 -21.90
CA ALA A 77 23.28 -60.32 -21.04
C ALA A 77 23.26 -61.69 -21.78
N ALA A 78 23.27 -61.69 -23.14
CA ALA A 78 23.29 -62.91 -23.97
C ALA A 78 24.72 -63.35 -24.34
N ALA A 79 25.76 -62.61 -24.00
CA ALA A 79 27.15 -62.86 -24.37
C ALA A 79 28.07 -63.29 -23.21
N ALA A 80 27.55 -64.01 -22.23
CA ALA A 80 28.39 -64.73 -21.27
C ALA A 80 28.68 -66.15 -21.76
N PRO A 81 29.95 -66.60 -21.88
CA PRO A 81 30.27 -67.89 -22.47
C PRO A 81 29.84 -69.03 -21.56
N ALA A 82 29.11 -69.98 -22.15
CA ALA A 82 28.81 -71.25 -21.55
C ALA A 82 30.07 -72.10 -21.48
N VAL A 83 30.58 -72.41 -20.29
CA VAL A 83 31.52 -73.53 -20.07
C VAL A 83 30.74 -74.70 -19.47
N LEU A 84 30.80 -75.76 -20.20
CA LEU A 84 30.26 -77.08 -19.98
C LEU A 84 30.50 -77.65 -18.58
N ALA A 85 29.48 -78.27 -18.01
CA ALA A 85 29.58 -79.67 -17.59
C ALA A 85 28.17 -80.16 -17.20
N ALA A 86 27.72 -81.22 -17.86
CA ALA A 86 26.54 -81.98 -17.52
C ALA A 86 26.82 -82.79 -16.26
N THR A 87 25.95 -82.69 -15.26
CA THR A 87 25.73 -83.69 -14.21
C THR A 87 24.25 -83.75 -13.86
N PRO A 88 23.76 -84.98 -13.53
CA PRO A 88 22.35 -85.27 -13.45
C PRO A 88 21.66 -84.68 -12.24
N PRO A 89 20.31 -84.63 -12.22
CA PRO A 89 19.61 -83.91 -11.18
C PRO A 89 19.78 -84.61 -9.82
N PRO A 90 20.13 -83.81 -8.76
CA PRO A 90 20.12 -84.36 -7.41
C PRO A 90 18.70 -84.43 -6.87
N ALA A 91 18.45 -85.49 -6.08
CA ALA A 91 17.25 -85.79 -5.37
C ALA A 91 16.86 -84.62 -4.39
N ALA A 92 15.57 -84.52 -4.15
CA ALA A 92 14.97 -83.61 -3.20
C ALA A 92 15.66 -83.62 -1.83
N GLY A 93 16.17 -82.43 -1.37
CA GLY A 93 16.56 -82.31 0.02
C GLY A 93 17.74 -81.37 0.37
N GLU A 94 18.26 -80.50 -0.55
CA GLU A 94 19.28 -79.53 -0.13
C GLU A 94 18.69 -78.16 0.14
N THR A 95 18.62 -77.84 1.43
CA THR A 95 18.29 -76.51 1.92
C THR A 95 19.42 -75.53 1.56
N VAL A 96 19.11 -74.62 0.63
CA VAL A 96 20.01 -73.45 0.39
C VAL A 96 20.08 -72.62 1.67
N ARG A 97 21.19 -72.68 2.39
CA ARG A 97 21.44 -71.79 3.54
C ARG A 97 21.63 -70.39 3.01
N VAL A 98 20.55 -69.62 2.96
CA VAL A 98 20.61 -68.18 2.83
C VAL A 98 21.10 -67.67 4.17
N THR A 99 22.25 -66.97 4.20
CA THR A 99 22.76 -66.36 5.42
C THR A 99 21.73 -65.35 5.94
N TYR A 100 21.10 -65.72 7.06
CA TYR A 100 20.12 -64.85 7.70
C TYR A 100 20.80 -63.57 8.18
N VAL A 101 20.50 -62.42 7.56
CA VAL A 101 20.94 -61.13 8.03
C VAL A 101 19.90 -60.65 9.04
N PRO A 102 20.23 -60.49 10.33
CA PRO A 102 19.31 -60.05 11.34
C PRO A 102 18.64 -58.73 10.98
N GLU A 103 17.35 -58.59 11.32
CA GLU A 103 16.57 -57.37 10.98
C GLU A 103 17.17 -56.07 11.52
N PHE A 104 17.87 -56.13 12.67
CA PHE A 104 18.57 -54.98 13.21
C PHE A 104 19.74 -54.53 12.30
N LEU A 105 20.49 -55.50 11.73
CA LEU A 105 21.60 -55.20 10.82
C LEU A 105 21.08 -54.63 9.50
N LYS A 106 19.94 -55.12 9.00
CA LYS A 106 19.28 -54.53 7.83
C LYS A 106 18.82 -53.11 8.07
N LYS A 107 18.31 -52.81 9.29
CA LYS A 107 17.94 -51.47 9.68
C LYS A 107 19.16 -50.57 9.78
N GLN A 108 20.25 -51.04 10.37
CA GLN A 108 21.47 -50.28 10.53
C GLN A 108 22.12 -49.96 9.15
N MET A 109 22.24 -50.97 8.28
CA MET A 109 22.73 -50.75 6.91
C MET A 109 21.84 -49.80 6.11
N ARG A 110 20.51 -49.86 6.30
CA ARG A 110 19.55 -48.96 5.62
C ARG A 110 19.72 -47.51 6.11
N GLU A 111 19.91 -47.30 7.40
CA GLU A 111 20.17 -45.96 7.95
C GLU A 111 21.56 -45.45 7.55
N GLU A 112 22.57 -46.28 7.50
CA GLU A 112 23.92 -45.91 7.08
C GLU A 112 23.95 -45.54 5.59
N VAL A 113 23.36 -46.35 4.69
CA VAL A 113 23.21 -46.03 3.28
C VAL A 113 22.37 -44.75 3.06
N LYS A 114 21.32 -44.54 3.86
CA LYS A 114 20.52 -43.33 3.80
C LYS A 114 21.34 -42.10 4.22
N GLN A 115 22.16 -42.21 5.24
CA GLN A 115 23.06 -41.14 5.70
C GLN A 115 24.13 -40.82 4.63
N ASP A 116 24.74 -41.84 4.04
CA ASP A 116 25.73 -41.68 2.99
C ASP A 116 25.15 -41.06 1.73
N VAL A 117 23.96 -41.52 1.28
CA VAL A 117 23.23 -40.93 0.14
C VAL A 117 22.86 -39.48 0.42
N LEU A 118 22.44 -39.15 1.66
CA LEU A 118 22.12 -37.76 2.05
C LEU A 118 23.38 -36.90 2.12
N ALA A 119 24.49 -37.44 2.59
CA ALA A 119 25.78 -36.75 2.63
C ALA A 119 26.32 -36.48 1.22
N GLN A 120 26.25 -37.48 0.33
CA GLN A 120 26.62 -37.36 -1.07
C GLN A 120 25.70 -36.40 -1.84
N ALA A 121 24.41 -36.46 -1.64
CA ALA A 121 23.44 -35.53 -2.22
C ALA A 121 23.70 -34.08 -1.80
N ARG A 122 24.13 -33.84 -0.54
CA ARG A 122 24.55 -32.53 -0.05
C ARG A 122 25.88 -32.07 -0.68
N ALA A 123 26.85 -32.97 -0.80
CA ALA A 123 28.16 -32.67 -1.38
C ALA A 123 28.08 -32.37 -2.88
N GLU A 124 27.24 -33.11 -3.61
CA GLU A 124 27.06 -33.00 -5.06
C GLU A 124 25.99 -31.98 -5.46
N ARG A 125 25.33 -31.30 -4.49
CA ARG A 125 24.29 -30.26 -4.70
C ARG A 125 23.10 -30.69 -5.58
N TRP A 126 22.89 -31.99 -5.81
CA TRP A 126 21.65 -32.40 -6.44
C TRP A 126 20.53 -32.47 -5.40
N ALA A 127 19.57 -31.62 -5.66
CA ALA A 127 18.37 -31.26 -4.95
C ALA A 127 18.02 -32.13 -3.74
N ALA A 128 18.39 -31.68 -2.54
CA ALA A 128 17.54 -31.97 -1.40
C ALA A 128 16.16 -31.37 -1.71
N PRO A 129 15.07 -32.17 -1.66
CA PRO A 129 13.73 -31.65 -1.90
C PRO A 129 13.37 -30.69 -0.76
N ARG A 130 13.79 -29.42 -0.85
CA ARG A 130 13.53 -28.26 0.00
C ARG A 130 14.76 -27.38 0.28
N SER A 131 15.96 -27.64 -0.28
CA SER A 131 17.08 -26.70 -0.17
C SER A 131 17.11 -25.80 -1.40
N PHE A 132 16.56 -24.60 -1.26
CA PHE A 132 16.80 -23.56 -2.25
C PHE A 132 18.29 -23.15 -2.24
N PRO A 133 18.86 -22.73 -3.38
CA PRO A 133 20.20 -22.12 -3.40
C PRO A 133 20.29 -20.99 -2.36
N GLU A 134 21.45 -20.80 -1.74
CA GLU A 134 21.65 -19.82 -0.66
C GLU A 134 21.18 -18.41 -1.04
N TRP A 135 21.35 -18.02 -2.32
CA TRP A 135 20.90 -16.73 -2.80
C TRP A 135 19.38 -16.54 -2.72
N VAL A 136 18.56 -17.60 -2.82
CA VAL A 136 17.09 -17.53 -2.71
C VAL A 136 16.67 -17.17 -1.28
N SER A 137 17.42 -17.60 -0.26
CA SER A 137 17.13 -17.28 1.13
C SER A 137 17.28 -15.80 1.47
N ARG A 138 17.99 -15.04 0.62
CA ARG A 138 18.18 -13.59 0.75
C ARG A 138 16.96 -12.78 0.26
N TYR A 139 16.03 -13.41 -0.47
CA TYR A 139 14.85 -12.75 -1.02
C TYR A 139 13.62 -13.06 -0.17
N THR A 140 13.00 -12.03 0.37
CA THR A 140 11.68 -12.11 1.00
C THR A 140 10.66 -11.50 0.07
N LEU A 141 9.87 -12.35 -0.60
CA LEU A 141 8.77 -11.90 -1.45
C LEU A 141 7.51 -11.69 -0.59
N PHE A 142 6.81 -10.63 -0.84
CA PHE A 142 5.55 -10.31 -0.17
C PHE A 142 4.56 -9.63 -1.12
N GLY A 143 3.30 -9.71 -0.79
CA GLY A 143 2.27 -9.01 -1.52
C GLY A 143 0.92 -9.02 -0.83
N ASP A 144 0.05 -8.13 -1.29
CA ASP A 144 -1.35 -8.08 -0.89
C ASP A 144 -2.28 -7.78 -2.05
N LEU A 145 -3.50 -8.28 -1.92
CA LEU A 145 -4.65 -7.97 -2.76
C LEU A 145 -5.76 -7.43 -1.87
N ARG A 146 -6.38 -6.33 -2.27
CA ARG A 146 -7.62 -5.82 -1.68
C ARG A 146 -8.67 -5.61 -2.77
N LEU A 147 -9.86 -6.13 -2.56
CA LEU A 147 -11.06 -5.79 -3.32
C LEU A 147 -11.95 -4.98 -2.39
N ARG A 148 -12.34 -3.77 -2.81
CA ARG A 148 -13.14 -2.84 -2.02
C ARG A 148 -14.43 -2.48 -2.75
N GLY A 149 -15.59 -2.67 -2.11
CA GLY A 149 -16.83 -1.99 -2.44
C GLY A 149 -16.98 -0.76 -1.55
N GLU A 150 -17.24 0.40 -2.14
CA GLU A 150 -17.31 1.68 -1.43
C GLU A 150 -18.56 2.45 -1.84
N GLY A 151 -19.33 2.90 -0.86
CA GLY A 151 -20.45 3.81 -1.02
C GLY A 151 -20.16 5.13 -0.33
N LEU A 152 -20.27 6.24 -1.06
CA LEU A 152 -20.22 7.61 -0.55
C LEU A 152 -21.65 8.15 -0.56
N PHE A 153 -22.10 8.64 0.58
CA PHE A 153 -23.45 9.14 0.77
C PHE A 153 -23.39 10.57 1.28
N TYR A 154 -24.12 11.45 0.62
CA TYR A 154 -24.19 12.86 0.99
C TYR A 154 -25.60 13.18 1.52
N PRO A 155 -25.74 13.47 2.83
CA PRO A 155 -27.02 13.88 3.40
C PRO A 155 -27.53 15.18 2.77
N ALA A 156 -28.84 15.34 2.74
CA ALA A 156 -29.45 16.58 2.28
C ALA A 156 -28.96 17.78 3.12
N GLY A 157 -28.72 18.91 2.46
CA GLY A 157 -28.37 20.18 3.10
C GLY A 157 -26.87 20.51 3.04
N ASN A 158 -26.04 19.72 2.33
CA ASN A 158 -24.75 20.19 1.93
C ASN A 158 -24.89 21.37 0.97
N ASP A 159 -23.96 22.33 1.07
CA ASP A 159 -23.94 23.46 0.16
C ASP A 159 -23.46 23.00 -1.23
N ASN A 160 -24.30 23.17 -2.24
CA ASN A 160 -23.99 22.80 -3.64
C ASN A 160 -24.01 24.02 -4.58
N THR A 161 -23.77 25.20 -4.04
CA THR A 161 -23.80 26.47 -4.79
C THR A 161 -22.46 26.84 -5.43
N GLY A 162 -21.48 25.92 -5.44
CA GLY A 162 -20.12 26.16 -5.96
C GLY A 162 -19.15 26.63 -4.87
N ALA A 163 -19.46 26.33 -3.61
CA ALA A 163 -18.64 26.73 -2.46
C ALA A 163 -17.42 25.81 -2.17
N PHE A 164 -17.28 24.72 -2.92
CA PHE A 164 -16.19 23.74 -2.74
C PHE A 164 -15.32 23.59 -3.99
N PRO A 165 -14.47 24.59 -4.32
CA PRO A 165 -13.55 24.51 -5.46
C PRO A 165 -12.61 23.31 -5.34
N ASN A 166 -12.39 22.62 -6.43
CA ASN A 166 -11.40 21.55 -6.52
C ASN A 166 -10.03 22.16 -6.87
N PHE A 167 -9.29 22.61 -5.84
CA PHE A 167 -7.98 23.20 -6.01
C PHE A 167 -6.98 22.24 -6.64
N ASN A 168 -7.10 20.94 -6.40
CA ASN A 168 -6.25 19.95 -7.05
C ASN A 168 -6.45 19.94 -8.57
N ALA A 169 -7.68 19.91 -9.04
CA ALA A 169 -7.97 19.93 -10.47
C ALA A 169 -7.52 21.23 -11.14
N ILE A 170 -7.65 22.38 -10.47
CA ILE A 170 -7.17 23.67 -10.95
C ILE A 170 -5.63 23.66 -11.02
N ASN A 171 -4.96 23.26 -9.96
CA ASN A 171 -3.51 23.31 -9.84
C ASN A 171 -2.77 22.28 -10.71
N ALA A 172 -3.38 21.09 -10.92
CA ALA A 172 -2.84 20.04 -11.79
C ALA A 172 -3.12 20.29 -13.28
N GLY A 173 -4.12 21.11 -13.59
CA GLY A 173 -4.51 21.48 -14.94
C GLY A 173 -3.96 22.81 -15.40
N SER A 174 -4.73 23.48 -16.27
CA SER A 174 -4.47 24.87 -16.66
C SER A 174 -5.00 25.83 -15.60
N PRO A 175 -4.40 27.05 -15.45
CA PRO A 175 -4.89 28.04 -14.52
C PRO A 175 -6.33 28.43 -14.86
N PHE A 176 -7.14 28.60 -13.85
CA PHE A 176 -8.56 28.91 -13.99
C PHE A 176 -8.78 30.40 -14.15
N ASP A 177 -9.55 30.81 -15.20
CA ASP A 177 -9.93 32.21 -15.38
C ASP A 177 -11.08 32.58 -14.44
N VAL A 178 -10.75 33.25 -13.34
CA VAL A 178 -11.73 33.64 -12.30
C VAL A 178 -12.65 34.79 -12.73
N ALA A 179 -12.37 35.48 -13.85
CA ALA A 179 -13.25 36.48 -14.45
C ALA A 179 -14.25 35.85 -15.44
N GLY A 180 -14.07 34.59 -15.79
CA GLY A 180 -14.96 33.87 -16.71
C GLY A 180 -16.36 33.68 -16.17
N THR A 181 -17.30 33.37 -17.08
CA THR A 181 -18.68 33.02 -16.74
C THR A 181 -18.86 31.54 -16.37
N VAL A 182 -17.77 30.76 -16.42
CA VAL A 182 -17.75 29.33 -16.13
C VAL A 182 -17.37 29.09 -14.67
N PHE A 183 -18.07 28.21 -13.99
CA PHE A 183 -17.69 27.80 -12.64
C PHE A 183 -16.35 27.07 -12.63
N SER A 184 -15.54 27.28 -11.58
CA SER A 184 -14.32 26.50 -11.36
C SER A 184 -14.66 25.01 -11.21
N PRO A 185 -13.71 24.11 -11.46
CA PRO A 185 -13.84 22.71 -11.06
C PRO A 185 -14.27 22.59 -9.59
N GLN A 186 -15.31 21.80 -9.30
CA GLN A 186 -15.88 21.63 -7.99
C GLN A 186 -15.72 20.21 -7.46
N ASN A 187 -15.61 20.06 -6.16
CA ASN A 187 -15.71 18.77 -5.49
C ASN A 187 -17.17 18.31 -5.47
N ASN A 188 -17.39 16.99 -5.52
CA ASN A 188 -18.71 16.41 -5.33
C ASN A 188 -19.11 16.48 -3.85
N VAL A 189 -20.21 17.15 -3.56
CA VAL A 189 -20.70 17.35 -2.20
C VAL A 189 -22.17 16.95 -2.00
N ASP A 190 -22.89 16.59 -3.06
CA ASP A 190 -24.35 16.35 -3.04
C ASP A 190 -24.79 15.10 -3.79
N ARG A 191 -23.92 14.42 -4.55
CA ARG A 191 -24.28 13.24 -5.33
C ARG A 191 -23.71 11.98 -4.75
N ASP A 192 -24.56 11.07 -4.31
CA ASP A 192 -24.17 9.74 -3.86
C ASP A 192 -23.36 9.02 -4.96
N ARG A 193 -22.32 8.31 -4.55
CA ARG A 193 -21.46 7.57 -5.46
C ARG A 193 -21.18 6.17 -4.91
N GLN A 194 -21.23 5.18 -5.79
CA GLN A 194 -20.77 3.82 -5.51
C GLN A 194 -19.62 3.48 -6.46
N ARG A 195 -18.61 2.80 -5.94
CA ARG A 195 -17.47 2.37 -6.74
C ARG A 195 -16.87 1.09 -6.18
N GLU A 196 -16.34 0.27 -7.07
CA GLU A 196 -15.51 -0.87 -6.76
C GLU A 196 -14.06 -0.51 -7.04
N ARG A 197 -13.16 -0.96 -6.16
CA ARG A 197 -11.72 -0.65 -6.24
C ARG A 197 -10.91 -1.93 -6.03
N ILE A 198 -9.78 -1.98 -6.69
CA ILE A 198 -8.77 -3.03 -6.49
C ILE A 198 -7.45 -2.41 -6.05
N ARG A 199 -6.72 -3.10 -5.18
CA ARG A 199 -5.34 -2.81 -4.86
C ARG A 199 -4.54 -4.10 -4.95
N VAL A 200 -3.44 -4.08 -5.71
CA VAL A 200 -2.44 -5.14 -5.74
C VAL A 200 -1.10 -4.51 -5.44
N ARG A 201 -0.39 -5.04 -4.46
CA ARG A 201 0.99 -4.68 -4.16
C ARG A 201 1.85 -5.92 -4.18
N LEU A 202 2.99 -5.84 -4.86
CA LEU A 202 4.01 -6.89 -4.96
C LEU A 202 5.35 -6.29 -4.61
N GLY A 203 6.08 -6.92 -3.69
CA GLY A 203 7.37 -6.44 -3.26
C GLY A 203 8.35 -7.55 -2.98
N ALA A 204 9.61 -7.15 -2.88
CA ALA A 204 10.72 -7.98 -2.46
C ALA A 204 11.67 -7.18 -1.59
N ASP A 205 12.06 -7.75 -0.45
CA ASP A 205 13.19 -7.32 0.35
C ASP A 205 14.36 -8.28 0.10
N ILE A 206 15.52 -7.72 -0.21
CA ILE A 206 16.72 -8.44 -0.60
C ILE A 206 17.82 -8.15 0.43
N ASP A 207 18.20 -9.15 1.21
CA ASP A 207 19.34 -9.07 2.12
C ASP A 207 20.65 -9.15 1.33
N LEU A 208 21.41 -8.05 1.33
CA LEU A 208 22.73 -7.99 0.68
C LEU A 208 23.88 -8.44 1.60
N GLY A 209 23.58 -8.75 2.87
CA GLY A 209 24.58 -9.01 3.91
C GLY A 209 25.12 -7.73 4.56
N GLU A 210 25.91 -7.91 5.62
CA GLU A 210 26.58 -6.83 6.37
C GLU A 210 25.63 -5.70 6.85
N GLY A 211 24.35 -6.04 7.06
CA GLY A 211 23.33 -5.09 7.51
C GLY A 211 22.65 -4.29 6.40
N TYR A 212 22.96 -4.54 5.13
CA TYR A 212 22.31 -3.88 4.00
C TYR A 212 21.10 -4.66 3.50
N THR A 213 20.00 -3.97 3.27
CA THR A 213 18.78 -4.49 2.64
C THR A 213 18.34 -3.55 1.53
N VAL A 214 17.94 -4.10 0.39
CA VAL A 214 17.26 -3.36 -0.69
C VAL A 214 15.82 -3.81 -0.73
N GLY A 215 14.88 -2.85 -0.74
CA GLY A 215 13.45 -3.13 -0.88
C GLY A 215 12.89 -2.50 -2.14
N VAL A 216 12.02 -3.24 -2.83
CA VAL A 216 11.26 -2.75 -3.99
C VAL A 216 9.81 -3.20 -3.85
N ARG A 217 8.86 -2.30 -4.11
CA ARG A 217 7.42 -2.61 -4.15
C ARG A 217 6.76 -1.95 -5.35
N LEU A 218 5.99 -2.73 -6.08
CA LEU A 218 5.10 -2.26 -7.14
C LEU A 218 3.66 -2.24 -6.60
N ALA A 219 2.87 -1.27 -7.03
CA ALA A 219 1.46 -1.14 -6.65
C ALA A 219 0.60 -0.72 -7.85
N THR A 220 -0.67 -1.14 -7.83
CA THR A 220 -1.71 -0.54 -8.67
C THR A 220 -2.06 0.84 -8.15
N GLY A 221 -2.88 1.60 -8.87
CA GLY A 221 -3.42 2.90 -8.48
C GLY A 221 -3.54 3.85 -9.66
N GLU A 222 -4.37 4.85 -9.48
CA GLU A 222 -4.45 5.99 -10.39
C GLU A 222 -3.29 6.95 -10.04
N ASN A 223 -2.48 7.35 -11.03
CA ASN A 223 -1.34 8.25 -10.78
C ASN A 223 -1.80 9.72 -10.57
N ASN A 224 -2.73 9.91 -9.64
CA ASN A 224 -3.34 11.20 -9.35
C ASN A 224 -3.36 11.54 -7.86
N SER A 225 -2.81 10.66 -6.99
CA SER A 225 -2.78 10.83 -5.54
C SER A 225 -1.60 10.09 -4.92
N PRO A 226 -0.80 10.74 -4.05
CA PRO A 226 0.28 10.08 -3.31
C PRO A 226 -0.21 9.25 -2.11
N VAL A 227 -1.48 9.41 -1.71
CA VAL A 227 -2.07 8.83 -0.49
C VAL A 227 -3.05 7.69 -0.79
N THR A 228 -3.00 7.08 -1.97
CA THR A 228 -3.79 5.88 -2.28
C THR A 228 -3.17 5.04 -3.37
N THR A 229 -3.13 3.74 -3.15
CA THR A 229 -2.76 2.72 -4.14
C THR A 229 -3.98 1.99 -4.71
N ASN A 230 -5.19 2.47 -4.43
CA ASN A 230 -6.41 1.91 -4.95
C ASN A 230 -6.64 2.32 -6.41
N GLN A 231 -6.97 1.36 -7.25
CA GLN A 231 -7.40 1.53 -8.62
C GLN A 231 -8.93 1.36 -8.71
N SER A 232 -9.64 2.38 -9.16
CA SER A 232 -11.08 2.26 -9.40
C SER A 232 -11.35 1.37 -10.62
N LEU A 233 -12.23 0.39 -10.48
CA LEU A 233 -12.63 -0.47 -11.59
C LEU A 233 -13.48 0.33 -12.57
N GLY A 234 -13.21 0.17 -13.85
CA GLY A 234 -13.89 0.91 -14.93
C GLY A 234 -13.36 2.34 -15.17
N ALA A 235 -12.41 2.85 -14.39
CA ALA A 235 -11.90 4.23 -14.53
C ALA A 235 -11.35 4.54 -15.93
N SER A 236 -10.73 3.56 -16.59
CA SER A 236 -10.19 3.72 -17.97
C SER A 236 -11.24 3.50 -19.08
N GLY A 237 -12.47 3.10 -18.73
CA GLY A 237 -13.52 2.70 -19.67
C GLY A 237 -13.19 1.45 -20.49
N GLY A 238 -14.20 0.79 -21.08
CA GLY A 238 -14.04 -0.27 -22.08
C GLY A 238 -13.21 -1.49 -21.65
N PHE A 239 -13.17 -1.82 -20.35
CA PHE A 239 -12.35 -2.92 -19.79
C PHE A 239 -10.84 -2.78 -20.07
N ASN A 240 -10.35 -1.56 -20.16
CA ASN A 240 -8.93 -1.29 -20.37
C ASN A 240 -8.06 -1.80 -19.21
N LYS A 241 -6.77 -2.01 -19.52
CA LYS A 241 -5.74 -2.42 -18.54
C LYS A 241 -5.40 -1.27 -17.60
N TYR A 242 -4.98 -1.61 -16.38
CA TYR A 242 -4.52 -0.65 -15.38
C TYR A 242 -2.99 -0.60 -15.34
N ALA A 243 -2.48 0.57 -14.96
CA ALA A 243 -1.05 0.76 -14.76
C ALA A 243 -0.57 0.17 -13.43
N VAL A 244 0.73 -0.12 -13.40
CA VAL A 244 1.46 -0.52 -12.18
C VAL A 244 2.59 0.47 -11.97
N TRP A 245 2.76 0.95 -10.75
CA TRP A 245 3.68 2.01 -10.38
C TRP A 245 4.76 1.51 -9.43
N LEU A 246 5.95 2.14 -9.48
CA LEU A 246 6.98 1.96 -8.47
C LEU A 246 6.55 2.66 -7.19
N ASP A 247 6.12 1.90 -6.22
CA ASP A 247 5.55 2.40 -4.96
C ASP A 247 6.60 2.58 -3.88
N ARG A 248 7.59 1.65 -3.78
CA ARG A 248 8.75 1.76 -2.90
C ARG A 248 10.01 1.30 -3.64
N ALA A 249 11.12 1.99 -3.37
CA ALA A 249 12.45 1.59 -3.81
C ALA A 249 13.48 2.22 -2.86
N PHE A 250 14.12 1.43 -2.03
CA PHE A 250 15.01 1.94 -1.00
C PHE A 250 16.20 1.02 -0.72
N VAL A 251 17.24 1.61 -0.15
CA VAL A 251 18.34 0.93 0.53
C VAL A 251 18.24 1.22 2.02
N LYS A 252 18.33 0.19 2.83
CA LYS A 252 18.37 0.25 4.29
C LYS A 252 19.67 -0.31 4.79
N TYR A 253 20.32 0.40 5.71
CA TYR A 253 21.49 -0.07 6.44
C TYR A 253 21.18 -0.13 7.92
N HIS A 254 21.43 -1.29 8.52
CA HIS A 254 21.21 -1.54 9.95
C HIS A 254 22.54 -1.89 10.63
N ALA A 255 22.91 -1.11 11.66
CA ALA A 255 24.10 -1.32 12.45
C ALA A 255 23.81 -1.10 13.94
N GLY A 256 23.79 -2.17 14.71
CA GLY A 256 23.47 -2.12 16.15
C GLY A 256 22.09 -1.51 16.41
N ASN A 257 22.04 -0.34 17.02
CA ASN A 257 20.80 0.36 17.34
C ASN A 257 20.35 1.35 16.24
N LEU A 258 21.17 1.58 15.22
CA LEU A 258 20.93 2.56 14.17
C LEU A 258 20.42 1.88 12.89
N THR A 259 19.39 2.47 12.31
CA THR A 259 18.88 2.13 10.98
C THR A 259 18.86 3.39 10.12
N VAL A 260 19.51 3.37 8.97
CA VAL A 260 19.47 4.44 7.96
C VAL A 260 18.78 3.92 6.73
N THR A 261 17.80 4.66 6.21
CA THR A 261 17.04 4.30 5.00
C THR A 261 17.09 5.45 4.01
N ALA A 262 17.41 5.14 2.75
CA ALA A 262 17.48 6.12 1.66
C ALA A 262 16.68 5.61 0.45
N GLY A 263 15.97 6.51 -0.23
CA GLY A 263 15.14 6.21 -1.40
C GLY A 263 13.68 6.55 -1.16
N ARG A 264 12.76 5.72 -1.66
CA ARG A 264 11.31 5.86 -1.43
C ARG A 264 10.84 4.70 -0.54
N PHE A 265 10.36 5.02 0.67
CA PHE A 265 10.04 4.04 1.71
C PHE A 265 8.80 4.43 2.53
N ASP A 266 8.33 3.54 3.38
CA ASP A 266 7.18 3.77 4.26
C ASP A 266 7.50 4.81 5.32
N ASN A 267 6.46 5.42 5.93
CA ASN A 267 6.58 6.42 6.98
C ASN A 267 7.53 5.97 8.10
N PRO A 268 8.64 6.69 8.36
CA PRO A 268 9.59 6.34 9.41
C PRO A 268 9.16 6.79 10.82
N PHE A 269 8.12 7.62 10.93
CA PHE A 269 7.66 8.21 12.19
C PHE A 269 6.50 7.40 12.80
N PHE A 270 6.39 7.43 14.10
CA PHE A 270 5.20 6.97 14.81
C PHE A 270 4.14 8.07 14.76
N ALA A 271 3.22 7.97 13.84
CA ALA A 271 2.14 8.91 13.59
C ALA A 271 0.87 8.14 13.20
N THR A 272 -0.29 8.80 13.27
CA THR A 272 -1.54 8.26 12.75
C THR A 272 -1.83 8.77 11.34
N PRO A 273 -2.77 8.15 10.60
CA PRO A 273 -3.20 8.65 9.29
C PRO A 273 -3.80 10.07 9.31
N MET A 274 -4.04 10.65 10.49
CA MET A 274 -4.43 12.05 10.60
C MET A 274 -3.34 13.01 10.09
N ILE A 275 -2.05 12.65 10.26
CA ILE A 275 -0.92 13.46 9.76
C ILE A 275 -0.38 12.87 8.45
N PHE A 276 -0.12 11.55 8.41
CA PHE A 276 0.44 10.87 7.24
C PHE A 276 -0.35 9.61 6.91
N ASP A 277 -0.96 9.56 5.72
CA ASP A 277 -1.65 8.38 5.20
C ASP A 277 -0.73 7.15 5.15
N ASP A 278 -1.28 5.95 5.41
CA ASP A 278 -0.54 4.69 5.41
C ASP A 278 0.02 4.31 4.02
N ASP A 279 -0.59 4.78 2.94
CA ASP A 279 -0.12 4.54 1.57
C ASP A 279 0.94 5.57 1.12
N LEU A 280 1.16 6.67 1.88
CA LEU A 280 2.14 7.71 1.55
C LEU A 280 3.57 7.15 1.53
N GLY A 281 4.29 7.37 0.43
CA GLY A 281 5.71 7.06 0.30
C GLY A 281 6.58 8.28 0.56
N PHE A 282 7.57 8.12 1.45
CA PHE A 282 8.55 9.16 1.77
C PHE A 282 9.76 9.03 0.85
N ASP A 283 10.00 10.03 0.02
CA ASP A 283 11.20 10.14 -0.81
C ASP A 283 12.29 10.85 -0.02
N GLY A 284 13.49 10.25 0.15
CA GLY A 284 14.58 10.92 0.83
C GLY A 284 15.44 10.04 1.71
N LEU A 285 15.83 10.59 2.87
CA LEU A 285 16.73 9.96 3.84
C LEU A 285 16.08 9.99 5.23
N ALA A 286 16.11 8.87 5.94
CA ALA A 286 15.75 8.79 7.35
C ALA A 286 16.79 8.02 8.14
N ALA A 287 17.04 8.44 9.39
CA ALA A 287 17.84 7.73 10.37
C ALA A 287 17.00 7.50 11.63
N ALA A 288 16.86 6.26 12.05
CA ALA A 288 16.15 5.85 13.25
C ALA A 288 17.09 5.09 14.19
N ALA A 289 17.05 5.44 15.47
CA ALA A 289 17.80 4.75 16.52
C ALA A 289 16.85 4.25 17.60
N LYS A 290 17.08 3.01 18.07
CA LYS A 290 16.36 2.41 19.19
C LYS A 290 17.34 1.92 20.23
N PHE A 291 17.10 2.25 21.48
CA PHE A 291 17.96 1.88 22.59
C PHE A 291 17.18 1.01 23.58
N ALA A 292 17.81 -0.02 24.13
CA ALA A 292 17.26 -0.78 25.24
C ALA A 292 17.85 -0.23 26.56
N ARG A 293 16.99 0.21 27.46
CA ARG A 293 17.39 0.64 28.80
C ARG A 293 16.68 -0.20 29.86
N GLY A 294 17.25 -1.38 30.14
CA GLY A 294 16.58 -2.43 30.87
C GLY A 294 15.50 -3.10 30.03
N ASP A 295 14.66 -3.91 30.68
CA ASP A 295 13.61 -4.70 30.01
C ASP A 295 12.37 -3.87 29.67
N ASN A 296 12.13 -2.80 30.41
CA ASN A 296 10.86 -2.07 30.41
C ASN A 296 10.87 -0.77 29.59
N LEU A 297 12.04 -0.26 29.20
CA LEU A 297 12.13 1.04 28.51
C LEU A 297 12.98 0.91 27.25
N LYS A 298 12.39 1.28 26.10
CA LYS A 298 13.06 1.26 24.80
C LYS A 298 12.92 2.62 24.12
N PRO A 299 13.74 3.61 24.49
CA PRO A 299 13.74 4.92 23.84
C PRO A 299 14.08 4.80 22.35
N PHE A 300 13.45 5.66 21.55
CA PHE A 300 13.76 5.78 20.12
C PHE A 300 13.87 7.24 19.70
N ALA A 301 14.62 7.46 18.62
CA ALA A 301 14.69 8.74 17.94
C ALA A 301 14.69 8.50 16.42
N THR A 302 14.00 9.37 15.69
CA THR A 302 13.94 9.32 14.23
C THR A 302 14.16 10.73 13.68
N LEU A 303 15.04 10.85 12.69
CA LEU A 303 15.27 12.08 11.92
C LEU A 303 15.06 11.78 10.44
N GLY A 304 14.55 12.74 9.69
CA GLY A 304 14.36 12.57 8.25
C GLY A 304 14.39 13.88 7.47
N ALA A 305 14.81 13.77 6.21
CA ALA A 305 14.83 14.86 5.24
C ALA A 305 14.29 14.36 3.90
N PHE A 306 13.22 15.01 3.43
CA PHE A 306 12.42 14.52 2.31
C PHE A 306 12.16 15.64 1.31
N PRO A 307 12.61 15.53 0.03
CA PRO A 307 12.12 16.39 -1.03
C PRO A 307 10.64 16.09 -1.29
N VAL A 308 9.80 17.11 -1.11
CA VAL A 308 8.35 17.04 -1.37
C VAL A 308 8.05 17.46 -2.81
N PHE A 309 8.81 18.41 -3.34
CA PHE A 309 8.70 18.91 -4.69
C PHE A 309 10.04 19.44 -5.16
N ASN A 310 10.44 19.07 -6.36
CA ASN A 310 11.62 19.59 -7.03
C ASN A 310 11.14 20.33 -8.28
N SER A 311 11.30 21.65 -8.28
CA SER A 311 10.95 22.47 -9.43
C SER A 311 11.91 22.21 -10.59
N SER A 312 11.38 21.91 -11.75
CA SER A 312 12.17 21.68 -12.95
C SER A 312 12.57 22.99 -13.65
N LEU A 313 12.30 23.11 -14.94
CA LEU A 313 12.58 24.30 -15.71
C LEU A 313 11.43 25.30 -15.60
N ASN A 314 11.61 26.36 -14.81
CA ASN A 314 10.65 27.44 -14.67
C ASN A 314 10.84 28.46 -15.81
N PHE A 315 10.14 28.26 -16.91
CA PHE A 315 10.14 29.20 -18.03
C PHE A 315 8.89 30.09 -17.99
N SER A 316 9.09 31.37 -18.29
CA SER A 316 8.00 32.22 -18.72
C SER A 316 7.78 32.05 -20.23
N SER A 317 6.53 32.01 -20.68
CA SER A 317 6.20 32.03 -22.11
C SER A 317 6.41 33.42 -22.74
N ILE A 318 6.48 34.46 -21.91
CA ILE A 318 6.57 35.86 -22.32
C ILE A 318 7.96 36.48 -22.13
N GLN A 319 8.92 35.76 -21.53
CA GLN A 319 10.29 36.21 -21.34
C GLN A 319 11.28 35.04 -21.30
N PRO A 320 12.52 35.21 -21.79
CA PRO A 320 13.48 34.11 -21.88
C PRO A 320 14.15 33.77 -20.55
N ALA A 321 13.97 34.59 -19.50
CA ALA A 321 14.58 34.35 -18.20
C ALA A 321 13.86 33.21 -17.46
N LYS A 322 14.64 32.32 -16.83
CA LYS A 322 14.11 31.32 -15.90
C LYS A 322 13.68 31.96 -14.60
N PHE A 323 12.58 31.48 -14.04
CA PHE A 323 12.18 31.83 -12.71
C PHE A 323 13.04 31.15 -11.64
N LYS A 324 13.03 31.69 -10.43
CA LYS A 324 13.73 31.09 -9.29
C LYS A 324 13.11 29.74 -8.93
N SER A 325 13.95 28.75 -8.64
CA SER A 325 13.50 27.44 -8.14
C SER A 325 12.70 27.57 -6.85
N GLN A 326 11.63 26.76 -6.73
CA GLN A 326 10.68 26.74 -5.61
C GLN A 326 10.62 25.34 -4.97
N ASP A 327 11.79 24.71 -4.79
CA ASP A 327 11.89 23.38 -4.19
C ASP A 327 11.30 23.35 -2.78
N LYS A 328 10.57 22.28 -2.47
CA LYS A 328 9.90 22.07 -1.18
C LYS A 328 10.49 20.86 -0.48
N TYR A 329 10.72 20.97 0.82
CA TYR A 329 11.27 19.90 1.64
C TYR A 329 10.45 19.73 2.92
N LEU A 330 10.36 18.48 3.40
CA LEU A 330 9.95 18.14 4.75
C LEU A 330 11.18 17.72 5.55
N LEU A 331 11.42 18.39 6.67
CA LEU A 331 12.40 17.98 7.68
C LEU A 331 11.62 17.53 8.91
N GLY A 332 11.84 16.30 9.36
CA GLY A 332 11.12 15.69 10.49
C GLY A 332 12.07 15.18 11.56
N GLY A 333 11.69 15.38 12.80
CA GLY A 333 12.36 14.79 13.95
C GLY A 333 11.34 14.28 14.98
N GLN A 334 11.57 13.09 15.52
CA GLN A 334 10.73 12.48 16.54
C GLN A 334 11.57 11.80 17.60
N VAL A 335 11.18 11.94 18.86
CA VAL A 335 11.70 11.19 19.99
C VAL A 335 10.56 10.51 20.72
N GLY A 336 10.83 9.36 21.31
CA GLY A 336 9.79 8.62 22.01
C GLY A 336 10.31 7.41 22.76
N SER A 337 9.42 6.62 23.28
CA SER A 337 9.76 5.36 23.95
C SER A 337 8.64 4.35 23.87
N ASP A 338 9.00 3.07 23.70
CA ASP A 338 8.16 1.93 24.07
C ASP A 338 8.40 1.63 25.56
N VAL A 339 7.32 1.51 26.35
CA VAL A 339 7.35 1.34 27.80
C VAL A 339 6.51 0.13 28.19
N GLN A 340 7.10 -0.84 28.88
CA GLN A 340 6.36 -1.93 29.50
C GLN A 340 6.04 -1.53 30.94
N LEU A 341 4.78 -1.15 31.20
CA LEU A 341 4.32 -0.69 32.52
C LEU A 341 4.10 -1.84 33.49
N THR A 342 3.46 -2.91 33.01
CA THR A 342 3.30 -4.19 33.69
C THR A 342 3.44 -5.33 32.69
N LYS A 343 3.42 -6.58 33.12
CA LYS A 343 3.46 -7.74 32.20
C LYS A 343 2.35 -7.71 31.12
N ASP A 344 1.20 -7.11 31.44
CA ASP A 344 0.01 -7.10 30.59
C ASP A 344 -0.29 -5.71 30.01
N LEU A 345 0.44 -4.66 30.39
CA LEU A 345 0.19 -3.28 29.98
C LEU A 345 1.45 -2.66 29.39
N SER A 346 1.38 -2.27 28.14
CA SER A 346 2.44 -1.54 27.45
C SER A 346 1.94 -0.20 26.91
N ALA A 347 2.85 0.75 26.76
CA ALA A 347 2.59 2.04 26.18
C ALA A 347 3.70 2.40 25.18
N LYS A 348 3.33 3.12 24.14
CA LYS A 348 4.25 3.79 23.23
C LYS A 348 3.91 5.27 23.18
N VAL A 349 4.90 6.14 23.31
CA VAL A 349 4.72 7.58 23.24
C VAL A 349 5.76 8.18 22.30
N GLY A 350 5.37 9.23 21.58
CA GLY A 350 6.25 9.97 20.67
C GLY A 350 5.92 11.45 20.67
N ALA A 351 6.95 12.28 20.56
CA ALA A 351 6.83 13.72 20.31
C ALA A 351 7.62 14.04 19.05
N ALA A 352 6.99 14.70 18.09
CA ALA A 352 7.55 14.98 16.78
C ALA A 352 7.47 16.47 16.44
N TYR A 353 8.40 16.91 15.61
CA TYR A 353 8.38 18.21 14.95
C TYR A 353 8.61 18.04 13.46
N TYR A 354 7.68 18.59 12.65
CA TYR A 354 7.72 18.55 11.19
C TYR A 354 7.80 19.97 10.64
N TYR A 355 8.85 20.25 9.89
CA TYR A 355 9.08 21.54 9.26
C TYR A 355 8.98 21.42 7.75
N TYR A 356 7.98 22.06 7.17
CA TYR A 356 7.79 22.11 5.72
C TYR A 356 8.41 23.39 5.16
N GLN A 357 9.56 23.27 4.52
CA GLN A 357 10.24 24.37 3.87
C GLN A 357 9.55 24.70 2.53
N ASN A 358 9.25 25.97 2.29
CA ASN A 358 8.65 26.51 1.07
C ASN A 358 7.29 25.92 0.67
N ILE A 359 6.54 25.33 1.60
CA ILE A 359 5.24 24.68 1.28
C ILE A 359 4.13 25.71 1.02
N ALA A 360 4.16 26.87 1.67
CA ALA A 360 3.20 27.94 1.48
C ALA A 360 3.31 28.56 0.09
N GLY A 361 2.18 28.95 -0.48
CA GLY A 361 2.10 29.74 -1.69
C GLY A 361 2.80 31.11 -1.53
N LYS A 362 3.26 31.68 -2.63
CA LYS A 362 3.84 33.01 -2.70
C LYS A 362 3.15 33.81 -3.78
N LEU A 363 2.71 35.03 -3.45
CA LEU A 363 2.17 35.95 -4.46
C LEU A 363 3.24 36.27 -5.50
N SER A 364 2.87 36.24 -6.78
CA SER A 364 3.79 36.52 -7.88
C SER A 364 4.17 38.01 -7.94
N SER A 365 5.25 38.30 -8.66
CA SER A 365 5.49 39.67 -9.17
C SER A 365 4.27 40.09 -10.02
N PRO A 366 3.97 41.41 -10.04
CA PRO A 366 2.85 41.94 -10.84
C PRO A 366 3.04 41.62 -12.34
N PHE A 367 2.04 41.03 -12.99
CA PHE A 367 2.04 40.82 -14.43
C PHE A 367 0.61 40.76 -14.99
N THR A 368 0.47 40.80 -16.30
CA THR A 368 -0.82 40.69 -16.97
C THR A 368 -0.77 39.54 -17.96
N PRO A 369 -1.41 38.41 -17.68
CA PRO A 369 -1.49 37.30 -18.62
C PRO A 369 -2.42 37.65 -19.80
N VAL A 370 -2.04 37.27 -21.01
CA VAL A 370 -2.90 37.37 -22.21
C VAL A 370 -3.61 36.05 -22.48
N ASN A 371 -3.13 34.96 -21.92
CA ASN A 371 -3.74 33.62 -22.00
C ASN A 371 -3.32 32.75 -20.79
N GLY A 372 -3.88 31.54 -20.70
CA GLY A 372 -3.59 30.60 -19.61
C GLY A 372 -2.16 30.04 -19.61
N LEU A 373 -1.40 30.17 -20.69
CA LEU A 373 -0.02 29.66 -20.80
C LEU A 373 1.01 30.68 -20.29
N ASP A 374 0.61 31.91 -20.01
CA ASP A 374 1.49 32.93 -19.43
C ASP A 374 1.74 32.64 -17.96
N ASN A 375 2.96 32.20 -17.63
CA ASN A 375 3.31 31.77 -16.29
C ASN A 375 3.69 32.93 -15.38
N GLY A 376 3.20 32.90 -14.14
CA GLY A 376 3.69 33.72 -13.04
C GLY A 376 4.98 33.12 -12.45
N ASP A 377 5.86 33.96 -11.92
CA ASP A 377 7.17 33.56 -11.38
C ASP A 377 7.09 32.70 -10.10
N THR A 378 5.92 32.61 -9.50
CA THR A 378 5.65 31.81 -8.29
C THR A 378 4.66 30.70 -8.48
N ASP A 379 4.24 30.40 -9.71
CA ASP A 379 3.24 29.34 -10.00
C ASP A 379 3.63 27.97 -9.43
N GLU A 380 4.95 27.66 -9.36
CA GLU A 380 5.47 26.41 -8.78
C GLU A 380 5.37 26.35 -7.26
N THR A 381 4.91 27.43 -6.60
CA THR A 381 4.61 27.40 -5.16
C THR A 381 3.25 26.76 -4.86
N ARG A 382 2.39 26.52 -5.89
CA ARG A 382 1.16 25.74 -5.71
C ARG A 382 1.48 24.33 -5.24
N PRO A 383 0.60 23.64 -4.48
CA PRO A 383 0.78 22.22 -4.20
C PRO A 383 0.65 21.40 -5.49
N ALA A 384 1.54 20.42 -5.66
CA ALA A 384 1.48 19.47 -6.79
C ALA A 384 0.30 18.50 -6.66
N PHE A 385 -0.12 18.25 -5.42
CA PHE A 385 -1.32 17.50 -5.06
C PHE A 385 -1.99 18.16 -3.86
N ALA A 386 -3.32 18.16 -3.86
CA ALA A 386 -4.15 18.63 -2.77
C ALA A 386 -5.34 17.69 -2.58
N GLN A 387 -5.76 17.49 -1.34
CA GLN A 387 -7.08 16.95 -1.02
C GLN A 387 -8.05 18.10 -0.81
N THR A 388 -8.73 18.14 0.33
CA THR A 388 -9.64 19.23 0.69
C THR A 388 -9.30 19.76 2.07
N GLY A 389 -9.69 21.00 2.36
CA GLY A 389 -9.72 21.52 3.71
C GLY A 389 -8.67 22.55 4.06
N ASN A 390 -7.43 22.47 3.57
CA ASN A 390 -6.48 23.56 3.80
C ASN A 390 -7.01 24.89 3.23
N THR A 391 -6.48 25.97 3.75
CA THR A 391 -6.84 27.32 3.29
C THR A 391 -5.96 27.75 2.13
N TYR A 392 -6.61 28.22 1.07
CA TYR A 392 -5.97 28.61 -0.19
C TYR A 392 -6.11 30.11 -0.44
N PHE A 393 -5.20 30.65 -1.29
CA PHE A 393 -5.27 31.99 -1.84
C PHE A 393 -4.78 32.03 -3.29
N PRO A 394 -5.19 33.03 -4.11
CA PRO A 394 -4.73 33.18 -5.49
C PRO A 394 -3.26 33.56 -5.55
N LEU A 395 -2.44 32.83 -6.32
CA LEU A 395 -0.99 33.04 -6.40
C LEU A 395 -0.57 34.20 -7.31
N ARG A 396 -1.36 34.50 -8.35
CA ARG A 396 -0.96 35.43 -9.38
C ARG A 396 -1.43 36.85 -9.06
N ASN A 397 -0.50 37.80 -9.00
CA ASN A 397 -0.77 39.22 -8.87
C ASN A 397 -1.03 39.81 -10.27
N ILE A 398 -2.26 39.66 -10.74
CA ILE A 398 -2.68 40.09 -12.09
C ILE A 398 -3.00 41.59 -12.06
N VAL A 399 -2.25 42.34 -12.88
CA VAL A 399 -2.42 43.80 -12.95
C VAL A 399 -3.43 44.18 -14.04
N PRO A 400 -4.47 44.96 -13.72
CA PRO A 400 -5.42 45.44 -14.71
C PRO A 400 -4.76 46.34 -15.75
N ASN A 401 -4.93 46.04 -17.04
CA ASN A 401 -4.52 46.90 -18.15
C ASN A 401 -5.35 46.59 -19.41
N VAL A 402 -5.00 47.17 -20.55
CA VAL A 402 -5.75 47.01 -21.82
C VAL A 402 -5.78 45.53 -22.32
N LEU A 403 -4.75 44.70 -21.98
CA LEU A 403 -4.65 43.30 -22.43
C LEU A 403 -5.63 42.38 -21.71
N ASN A 404 -6.05 42.76 -20.53
CA ASN A 404 -7.04 42.01 -19.74
C ASN A 404 -8.35 42.80 -19.52
N ASN A 405 -8.60 43.78 -20.41
CA ASN A 405 -9.75 44.69 -20.35
C ASN A 405 -9.94 45.26 -18.93
N PHE A 406 -8.85 45.79 -18.36
CA PHE A 406 -8.78 46.35 -17.01
C PHE A 406 -9.26 45.42 -15.90
N GLY A 407 -8.92 44.11 -16.02
CA GLY A 407 -9.20 43.10 -15.00
C GLY A 407 -10.54 42.36 -15.17
N THR A 408 -11.25 42.56 -16.29
CA THR A 408 -12.54 41.90 -16.55
C THR A 408 -12.44 40.60 -17.36
N ILE A 409 -11.29 40.31 -17.95
CA ILE A 409 -10.98 39.06 -18.67
C ILE A 409 -9.54 38.61 -18.35
N ASN A 410 -9.19 37.39 -18.72
CA ASN A 410 -7.83 36.82 -18.61
C ASN A 410 -7.31 36.82 -17.14
N GLN A 411 -8.17 36.57 -16.17
CA GLN A 411 -7.79 36.49 -14.76
C GLN A 411 -7.42 35.04 -14.39
N PHE A 412 -6.43 34.49 -15.10
CA PHE A 412 -5.98 33.11 -14.96
C PHE A 412 -5.23 32.86 -13.64
N GLN A 413 -5.81 32.14 -12.69
CA GLN A 413 -5.26 31.89 -11.36
C GLN A 413 -4.86 30.43 -11.14
N TYR A 414 -3.78 30.25 -10.37
CA TYR A 414 -3.49 29.09 -9.55
C TYR A 414 -3.68 29.44 -8.08
N PHE A 415 -3.76 28.41 -7.22
CA PHE A 415 -4.00 28.61 -5.79
C PHE A 415 -2.91 27.94 -4.97
N GLY A 416 -2.40 28.65 -3.98
CA GLY A 416 -1.39 28.17 -3.04
C GLY A 416 -1.92 28.09 -1.62
N LEU A 417 -1.23 27.35 -0.76
CA LEU A 417 -1.53 27.27 0.67
C LEU A 417 -1.31 28.63 1.34
N ALA A 418 -2.31 29.09 2.09
CA ALA A 418 -2.30 30.42 2.69
C ALA A 418 -1.41 30.52 3.95
N THR A 419 -0.91 29.40 4.48
CA THR A 419 -0.08 29.33 5.67
C THR A 419 1.15 28.43 5.46
N PRO A 420 2.30 28.72 6.08
CA PRO A 420 3.37 27.76 6.24
C PRO A 420 3.01 26.71 7.29
N PHE A 421 3.72 25.57 7.28
CA PHE A 421 3.51 24.49 8.23
C PHE A 421 4.77 24.19 9.04
N ARG A 422 4.62 24.22 10.37
CA ARG A 422 5.58 23.82 11.40
C ARG A 422 4.80 23.07 12.47
N GLU A 423 4.72 21.78 12.33
CA GLU A 423 3.81 20.96 13.11
C GLU A 423 4.53 20.37 14.32
N VAL A 424 3.95 20.51 15.50
CA VAL A 424 4.31 19.73 16.69
C VAL A 424 3.25 18.67 16.87
N ALA A 425 3.65 17.40 17.00
CA ALA A 425 2.74 16.28 17.20
C ALA A 425 3.11 15.47 18.43
N LEU A 426 2.09 15.01 19.15
CA LEU A 426 2.21 14.07 20.26
C LEU A 426 1.38 12.86 19.94
N SER A 427 2.00 11.68 19.84
CA SER A 427 1.35 10.42 19.54
C SER A 427 1.48 9.46 20.73
N GLY A 428 0.42 8.74 21.03
CA GLY A 428 0.39 7.79 22.14
C GLY A 428 -0.43 6.55 21.82
N ARG A 429 0.05 5.39 22.26
CA ARG A 429 -0.66 4.12 22.20
C ARG A 429 -0.52 3.38 23.51
N ILE A 430 -1.61 2.79 23.98
CA ILE A 430 -1.66 1.94 25.17
C ILE A 430 -2.29 0.62 24.77
N ASP A 431 -1.62 -0.50 25.09
CA ASP A 431 -2.08 -1.85 24.81
C ASP A 431 -2.21 -2.64 26.11
N TYR A 432 -3.37 -3.29 26.31
CA TYR A 432 -3.68 -4.14 27.45
C TYR A 432 -3.98 -5.57 27.01
N ASN A 433 -3.15 -6.53 27.42
CA ASN A 433 -3.09 -7.91 26.91
C ASN A 433 -3.60 -8.98 27.90
N ARG A 434 -4.05 -8.60 29.11
CA ARG A 434 -4.49 -9.57 30.12
C ARG A 434 -5.65 -10.47 29.70
N LEU A 435 -6.40 -10.05 28.68
CA LEU A 435 -7.59 -10.76 28.19
C LEU A 435 -7.29 -11.68 26.99
N GLU A 436 -6.04 -12.15 26.84
CA GLU A 436 -5.66 -13.01 25.70
C GLU A 436 -6.70 -14.10 25.38
N PRO A 437 -7.06 -14.31 24.12
CA PRO A 437 -6.45 -13.75 22.91
C PRO A 437 -6.95 -12.34 22.53
N VAL A 438 -7.75 -11.69 23.36
CA VAL A 438 -8.29 -10.35 23.13
C VAL A 438 -7.37 -9.29 23.73
N GLN A 439 -7.00 -8.30 22.93
CA GLN A 439 -6.27 -7.11 23.34
C GLN A 439 -7.22 -5.91 23.33
N LEU A 440 -7.04 -5.00 24.29
CA LEU A 440 -7.61 -3.65 24.21
C LEU A 440 -6.47 -2.68 23.85
N SER A 441 -6.70 -1.83 22.89
CA SER A 441 -5.73 -0.82 22.44
C SER A 441 -6.39 0.55 22.35
N LEU A 442 -5.73 1.56 22.88
CA LEU A 442 -6.11 2.97 22.71
C LEU A 442 -4.97 3.69 22.02
N LEU A 443 -5.22 4.25 20.84
CA LEU A 443 -4.31 5.09 20.07
C LEU A 443 -4.85 6.51 20.09
N GLY A 444 -3.96 7.49 20.20
CA GLY A 444 -4.32 8.91 20.11
C GLY A 444 -3.18 9.74 19.58
N GLU A 445 -3.52 10.83 18.92
CA GLU A 445 -2.56 11.81 18.42
C GLU A 445 -3.13 13.21 18.52
N TRP A 446 -2.27 14.17 18.83
CA TRP A 446 -2.55 15.60 18.80
C TRP A 446 -1.50 16.29 17.95
N VAL A 447 -1.92 17.30 17.17
CA VAL A 447 -1.05 18.11 16.33
C VAL A 447 -1.45 19.58 16.39
N ASN A 448 -0.45 20.44 16.31
CA ASN A 448 -0.64 21.90 16.21
C ASN A 448 0.36 22.49 15.22
N ASN A 449 -0.12 23.34 14.32
CA ASN A 449 0.71 24.10 13.39
C ASN A 449 1.19 25.42 14.02
N LEU A 450 2.42 25.45 14.52
CA LEU A 450 3.04 26.61 15.15
C LEU A 450 3.28 27.81 14.20
N ALA A 451 3.20 27.59 12.88
CA ALA A 451 3.41 28.65 11.89
C ALA A 451 2.10 29.33 11.46
N TYR A 452 0.98 28.92 12.03
CA TYR A 452 -0.32 29.46 11.70
C TYR A 452 -0.50 30.90 12.16
N HIS A 453 -0.96 31.76 11.26
CA HIS A 453 -1.16 33.19 11.51
C HIS A 453 -2.55 33.63 11.02
N ARG A 454 -3.57 33.47 11.86
CA ARG A 454 -4.98 33.78 11.51
C ARG A 454 -5.13 35.19 10.89
N GLY A 455 -4.45 36.20 11.44
CA GLY A 455 -4.55 37.57 10.95
C GLY A 455 -3.97 37.81 9.55
N ALA A 456 -3.00 36.99 9.11
CA ALA A 456 -2.47 37.01 7.75
C ALA A 456 -3.38 36.22 6.80
N ILE A 457 -3.80 35.02 7.20
CA ILE A 457 -4.62 34.12 6.40
C ILE A 457 -5.97 34.78 6.04
N ARG A 458 -6.67 35.38 7.01
CA ARG A 458 -7.98 36.02 6.79
C ARG A 458 -7.99 37.12 5.73
N LYS A 459 -6.81 37.70 5.40
CA LYS A 459 -6.71 38.75 4.38
C LYS A 459 -6.69 38.22 2.96
N VAL A 460 -6.37 36.94 2.78
CA VAL A 460 -6.11 36.34 1.47
C VAL A 460 -6.94 35.09 1.21
N ALA A 461 -7.54 34.49 2.24
CA ALA A 461 -8.29 33.24 2.16
C ALA A 461 -9.46 33.35 1.20
N VAL A 462 -9.62 32.33 0.34
CA VAL A 462 -10.75 32.19 -0.60
C VAL A 462 -11.70 31.06 -0.22
N ASN A 463 -11.34 30.25 0.77
CA ASN A 463 -12.17 29.19 1.33
C ASN A 463 -12.09 29.17 2.86
N ASN A 464 -12.81 28.25 3.51
CA ASN A 464 -12.96 28.17 4.97
C ASN A 464 -13.50 29.48 5.58
N LEU A 465 -14.39 30.15 4.84
CA LEU A 465 -15.01 31.41 5.24
C LEU A 465 -16.30 31.13 6.00
N GLY A 466 -16.54 31.93 7.05
CA GLY A 466 -17.79 31.94 7.77
C GLY A 466 -18.91 32.62 7.00
N ALA A 467 -20.06 32.83 7.66
CA ALA A 467 -21.24 33.41 7.05
C ALA A 467 -21.06 34.85 6.57
N GLY A 468 -20.07 35.56 7.09
CA GLY A 468 -19.70 36.92 6.66
C GLY A 468 -18.96 36.99 5.32
N GLY A 469 -18.59 35.88 4.72
CA GLY A 469 -17.87 35.81 3.44
C GLY A 469 -16.44 36.30 3.51
N ALA A 470 -15.98 37.07 2.52
CA ALA A 470 -14.59 37.52 2.41
C ALA A 470 -14.13 38.28 3.69
N GLY A 471 -13.02 37.84 4.28
CA GLY A 471 -12.48 38.37 5.54
C GLY A 471 -13.07 37.75 6.82
N ASP A 472 -14.10 36.92 6.73
CA ASP A 472 -14.66 36.15 7.84
C ASP A 472 -14.08 34.73 7.86
N PHE A 473 -12.78 34.62 8.03
CA PHE A 473 -12.09 33.34 8.05
C PHE A 473 -12.36 32.57 9.34
N ALA A 474 -12.81 31.31 9.22
CA ALA A 474 -13.23 30.44 10.32
C ALA A 474 -12.29 29.24 10.57
N GLY A 475 -11.23 29.08 9.80
CA GLY A 475 -10.28 27.95 9.94
C GLY A 475 -9.42 28.01 11.20
N GLY A 476 -8.67 26.91 11.46
CA GLY A 476 -7.84 26.73 12.65
C GLY A 476 -6.59 25.88 12.40
N GLN A 477 -5.82 25.64 13.48
CA GLN A 477 -4.47 25.08 13.46
C GLN A 477 -4.30 23.79 14.29
N ASN A 478 -5.35 23.30 14.95
CA ASN A 478 -5.31 22.17 15.86
C ASN A 478 -5.91 20.92 15.23
N GLY A 479 -5.36 19.77 15.58
CA GLY A 479 -5.94 18.48 15.25
C GLY A 479 -5.73 17.48 16.36
N TRP A 480 -6.68 16.57 16.54
CA TRP A 480 -6.54 15.43 17.43
C TRP A 480 -7.44 14.29 17.00
N ASN A 481 -7.02 13.08 17.31
CA ASN A 481 -7.82 11.88 17.14
C ASN A 481 -7.61 10.91 18.29
N PHE A 482 -8.54 10.00 18.43
CA PHE A 482 -8.35 8.77 19.19
C PHE A 482 -9.05 7.60 18.48
N GLU A 483 -8.51 6.41 18.69
CA GLU A 483 -9.10 5.14 18.25
C GLU A 483 -9.00 4.12 19.39
N PHE A 484 -10.14 3.59 19.82
CA PHE A 484 -10.22 2.43 20.68
C PHE A 484 -10.43 1.18 19.83
N LYS A 485 -9.60 0.17 20.05
CA LYS A 485 -9.66 -1.11 19.35
C LYS A 485 -9.74 -2.26 20.33
N VAL A 486 -10.59 -3.23 20.05
CA VAL A 486 -10.73 -4.49 20.79
C VAL A 486 -10.71 -5.66 19.83
N GLY A 487 -10.02 -6.75 20.18
CA GLY A 487 -9.99 -7.98 19.41
C GLY A 487 -8.68 -8.72 19.45
N SER A 488 -8.47 -9.64 18.53
CA SER A 488 -7.24 -10.40 18.41
C SER A 488 -6.04 -9.48 18.14
N ILE A 489 -4.91 -9.74 18.78
CA ILE A 489 -3.66 -8.97 18.62
C ILE A 489 -3.24 -8.92 17.16
N ALA A 490 -3.38 -10.04 16.44
CA ALA A 490 -3.12 -10.15 15.02
C ALA A 490 -4.10 -11.15 14.39
N LEU A 491 -4.39 -10.98 13.10
CA LEU A 491 -5.21 -11.92 12.33
C LEU A 491 -4.32 -13.07 11.84
N THR A 492 -4.16 -14.11 12.66
CA THR A 492 -3.24 -15.23 12.43
C THR A 492 -3.93 -16.54 12.12
N GLN A 493 -5.21 -16.66 12.42
CA GLN A 493 -6.02 -17.85 12.20
C GLN A 493 -7.46 -17.48 11.86
N ARG A 494 -8.21 -18.46 11.32
CA ARG A 494 -9.63 -18.28 11.07
C ARG A 494 -10.36 -18.01 12.38
N GLY A 495 -11.24 -17.01 12.36
CA GLY A 495 -12.03 -16.61 13.54
C GLY A 495 -11.42 -15.47 14.34
N ASP A 496 -10.16 -15.08 14.11
CA ASP A 496 -9.61 -13.85 14.68
C ASP A 496 -10.42 -12.64 14.19
N TRP A 497 -10.68 -11.71 15.08
CA TRP A 497 -11.50 -10.54 14.79
C TRP A 497 -10.99 -9.32 15.54
N SER A 498 -11.36 -8.14 15.03
CA SER A 498 -11.22 -6.91 15.79
C SER A 498 -12.34 -5.95 15.47
N ALA A 499 -12.66 -5.08 16.42
CA ALA A 499 -13.57 -3.94 16.25
C ALA A 499 -12.86 -2.67 16.71
N SER A 500 -13.15 -1.54 16.06
CA SER A 500 -12.60 -0.24 16.45
C SER A 500 -13.65 0.85 16.38
N LEU A 501 -13.49 1.85 17.25
CA LEU A 501 -14.26 3.09 17.29
C LEU A 501 -13.27 4.24 17.45
N GLY A 502 -13.30 5.18 16.53
CA GLY A 502 -12.47 6.37 16.56
C GLY A 502 -13.26 7.65 16.38
N TYR A 503 -12.67 8.75 16.82
CA TYR A 503 -13.13 10.09 16.54
C TYR A 503 -11.93 10.95 16.12
N ARG A 504 -12.16 11.84 15.16
CA ARG A 504 -11.17 12.79 14.65
C ARG A 504 -11.76 14.19 14.67
N TYR A 505 -10.95 15.14 15.08
CA TYR A 505 -11.17 16.58 14.92
C TYR A 505 -9.90 17.16 14.30
N LEU A 506 -9.98 17.72 13.11
CA LEU A 506 -8.83 18.23 12.37
C LEU A 506 -9.17 19.54 11.69
N GLU A 507 -8.71 20.65 12.25
CA GLU A 507 -8.93 21.98 11.69
C GLU A 507 -8.21 22.17 10.34
N SER A 508 -8.61 23.21 9.60
CA SER A 508 -8.21 23.42 8.20
C SER A 508 -6.69 23.42 7.97
N ASP A 509 -5.93 24.08 8.83
CA ASP A 509 -4.51 24.34 8.61
C ASP A 509 -3.63 23.73 9.72
N ALA A 510 -4.12 22.66 10.34
CA ALA A 510 -3.36 21.91 11.35
C ALA A 510 -2.22 21.12 10.73
N VAL A 511 -2.46 20.50 9.56
CA VAL A 511 -1.50 19.71 8.78
C VAL A 511 -1.72 19.95 7.29
N VAL A 512 -0.77 19.50 6.45
CA VAL A 512 -0.89 19.60 4.98
C VAL A 512 -1.91 18.57 4.48
N ASP A 513 -2.99 19.03 3.86
CA ASP A 513 -4.12 18.21 3.41
C ASP A 513 -3.72 17.08 2.45
N GLY A 514 -2.75 17.33 1.57
CA GLY A 514 -2.28 16.37 0.57
C GLY A 514 -1.61 15.12 1.12
N PHE A 515 -1.33 15.03 2.43
CA PHE A 515 -0.62 13.91 3.05
C PHE A 515 -1.46 13.13 4.06
N THR A 516 -2.66 13.63 4.39
CA THR A 516 -3.56 12.98 5.36
C THR A 516 -4.31 11.78 4.75
N ASP A 517 -4.97 11.00 5.62
CA ASP A 517 -5.88 9.90 5.24
C ASP A 517 -6.82 10.30 4.10
N SER A 518 -6.85 9.49 3.05
CA SER A 518 -7.66 9.70 1.86
C SER A 518 -9.09 9.16 1.97
N ASP A 519 -9.42 8.42 3.02
CA ASP A 519 -10.72 7.76 3.20
C ASP A 519 -11.67 8.60 4.08
N PHE A 520 -11.20 9.16 5.22
CA PHE A 520 -12.05 9.89 6.15
C PHE A 520 -12.53 11.22 5.55
N GLY A 521 -13.86 11.39 5.46
CA GLY A 521 -14.43 12.60 4.89
C GLY A 521 -14.19 12.79 3.39
N ASN A 522 -13.72 11.77 2.67
CA ASN A 522 -13.17 11.79 1.32
C ASN A 522 -11.80 12.50 1.23
N GLY A 523 -11.09 12.52 2.35
CA GLY A 523 -9.71 13.00 2.47
C GLY A 523 -9.55 14.46 2.85
N GLY A 524 -8.38 14.78 3.42
CA GLY A 524 -7.97 16.14 3.74
C GLY A 524 -8.15 16.56 5.20
N THR A 525 -8.29 17.88 5.38
CA THR A 525 -8.41 18.56 6.67
C THR A 525 -9.77 19.26 6.81
N ASN A 526 -9.93 20.10 7.84
CA ASN A 526 -11.19 20.80 8.13
C ASN A 526 -12.38 19.85 8.37
N LEU A 527 -12.11 18.71 9.04
CA LEU A 527 -13.06 17.62 9.22
C LEU A 527 -13.11 17.15 10.67
N GLU A 528 -14.32 16.84 11.13
CA GLU A 528 -14.55 16.14 12.38
C GLU A 528 -15.55 14.98 12.20
N GLY A 529 -15.47 13.97 13.05
CA GLY A 529 -16.46 12.90 13.03
C GLY A 529 -15.93 11.54 13.48
N PHE A 530 -16.71 10.49 13.22
CA PHE A 530 -16.52 9.15 13.75
C PHE A 530 -16.06 8.17 12.67
N ALA A 531 -15.27 7.19 13.10
CA ALA A 531 -14.88 6.02 12.34
C ALA A 531 -15.23 4.75 13.13
N LEU A 532 -16.03 3.86 12.55
CA LEU A 532 -16.34 2.54 13.10
C LEU A 532 -15.78 1.48 12.16
N GLY A 533 -15.06 0.50 12.70
CA GLY A 533 -14.43 -0.55 11.92
C GLY A 533 -14.60 -1.93 12.54
N GLY A 534 -14.62 -2.96 11.69
CA GLY A 534 -14.58 -4.35 12.11
C GLY A 534 -13.82 -5.20 11.11
N THR A 535 -13.05 -6.18 11.58
CA THR A 535 -12.34 -7.15 10.75
C THR A 535 -12.60 -8.56 11.21
N TYR A 536 -12.62 -9.51 10.27
CA TYR A 536 -12.79 -10.93 10.58
C TYR A 536 -11.91 -11.78 9.66
N ALA A 537 -11.07 -12.62 10.23
CA ALA A 537 -10.17 -13.50 9.50
C ALA A 537 -10.90 -14.76 8.99
N LEU A 538 -10.89 -14.95 7.69
CA LEU A 538 -11.41 -16.14 7.00
C LEU A 538 -10.37 -17.27 6.99
N SER A 539 -9.08 -16.91 6.99
CA SER A 539 -7.93 -17.81 7.07
C SER A 539 -6.72 -17.07 7.63
N ARG A 540 -5.56 -17.75 7.72
CA ARG A 540 -4.28 -17.11 8.12
C ARG A 540 -3.84 -15.95 7.22
N ARG A 541 -4.33 -15.88 5.99
CA ARG A 541 -3.89 -14.92 4.97
C ARG A 541 -5.01 -14.16 4.29
N THR A 542 -6.27 -14.42 4.67
CA THR A 542 -7.45 -13.73 4.09
C THR A 542 -8.38 -13.26 5.19
N TRP A 543 -8.88 -12.03 5.04
CA TRP A 543 -9.84 -11.44 5.98
C TRP A 543 -10.78 -10.49 5.25
N VAL A 544 -11.93 -10.24 5.86
CA VAL A 544 -12.87 -9.19 5.46
C VAL A 544 -12.82 -8.05 6.46
N ALA A 545 -13.10 -6.83 5.98
CA ALA A 545 -13.25 -5.66 6.83
C ALA A 545 -14.47 -4.86 6.41
N LEU A 546 -15.15 -4.28 7.39
CA LEU A 546 -16.24 -3.33 7.21
C LEU A 546 -15.86 -2.05 7.94
N ARG A 547 -15.98 -0.90 7.27
CA ARG A 547 -15.76 0.43 7.88
C ARG A 547 -16.91 1.35 7.56
N TRP A 548 -17.35 2.12 8.53
CA TRP A 548 -18.23 3.26 8.37
C TRP A 548 -17.54 4.51 8.89
N LEU A 549 -17.46 5.52 8.06
CA LEU A 549 -16.85 6.81 8.34
C LEU A 549 -17.92 7.87 8.18
N SER A 550 -18.10 8.72 9.19
CA SER A 550 -19.05 9.82 9.14
C SER A 550 -18.32 11.10 9.49
N ALA A 551 -18.26 12.03 8.55
CA ALA A 551 -17.51 13.26 8.70
C ALA A 551 -18.34 14.49 8.35
N SER A 552 -18.07 15.61 9.04
CA SER A 552 -18.56 16.94 8.71
C SER A 552 -17.42 17.94 8.73
N ASN A 553 -17.56 19.04 7.98
CA ASN A 553 -16.57 20.12 8.05
C ASN A 553 -16.74 20.95 9.33
N ILE A 554 -15.61 21.50 9.81
CA ILE A 554 -15.53 22.36 11.01
C ILE A 554 -15.82 23.81 10.63
N ALA A 555 -15.27 24.28 9.52
CA ALA A 555 -15.36 25.66 9.07
C ALA A 555 -15.86 25.78 7.63
N GLY A 556 -16.49 26.89 7.28
CA GLY A 556 -16.98 27.17 5.93
C GLY A 556 -18.39 26.66 5.67
N PRO A 557 -18.81 26.59 4.39
CA PRO A 557 -20.11 26.13 3.97
C PRO A 557 -20.36 24.68 4.44
N ARG A 558 -21.62 24.36 4.73
CA ARG A 558 -21.99 23.06 5.29
C ARG A 558 -21.64 21.91 4.35
N TYR A 559 -20.85 20.97 4.88
CA TYR A 559 -20.48 19.71 4.25
C TYR A 559 -20.58 18.56 5.25
N ARG A 560 -21.17 17.45 4.82
CA ARG A 560 -21.19 16.19 5.56
C ARG A 560 -21.20 15.03 4.57
N ASN A 561 -20.49 13.95 4.89
CA ASN A 561 -20.62 12.69 4.18
C ASN A 561 -20.58 11.49 5.12
N ASP A 562 -21.16 10.39 4.65
CA ASP A 562 -21.05 9.07 5.24
C ASP A 562 -20.42 8.14 4.21
N ILE A 563 -19.38 7.39 4.59
CA ILE A 563 -18.67 6.46 3.72
C ILE A 563 -18.78 5.07 4.31
N LEU A 564 -19.25 4.11 3.50
CA LEU A 564 -19.29 2.71 3.86
C LEU A 564 -18.32 1.94 2.95
N GLN A 565 -17.39 1.20 3.56
CA GLN A 565 -16.40 0.40 2.85
C GLN A 565 -16.49 -1.05 3.29
N PHE A 566 -16.53 -1.96 2.31
CA PHE A 566 -16.39 -3.39 2.51
C PHE A 566 -15.17 -3.88 1.75
N ASP A 567 -14.21 -4.45 2.48
CA ASP A 567 -12.94 -4.94 1.92
C ASP A 567 -12.85 -6.46 2.03
N PHE A 568 -12.44 -7.11 0.96
CA PHE A 568 -11.86 -8.45 0.98
C PHE A 568 -10.36 -8.31 0.79
N ASN A 569 -9.59 -8.87 1.71
CA ASN A 569 -8.13 -8.74 1.73
C ASN A 569 -7.47 -10.11 1.70
N GLY A 570 -6.37 -10.22 0.96
CA GLY A 570 -5.47 -11.35 0.94
C GLY A 570 -4.01 -10.91 1.01
N LYS A 571 -3.16 -11.65 1.73
CA LYS A 571 -1.71 -11.43 1.77
C LYS A 571 -0.97 -12.72 1.47
N PHE A 572 0.21 -12.65 0.85
CA PHE A 572 1.03 -13.80 0.47
C PHE A 572 2.52 -13.50 0.57
#